data_e433a66271ec3d0f0ae993062129ee58
#
_entry.id   e433a66271ec3d0f0ae993062129ee58
#
_cell.length_a   1.000
_cell.length_b   1.000
_cell.length_c   1.000
_cell.angle_alpha   90.00
_cell.angle_beta   90.00
_cell.angle_gamma   90.00
#
_symmetry.space_group_name_H-M   'P 1'
#
loop_
_entity.id
_entity.type
_entity.pdbx_description
1 polymer ?
#
loop_
_entity_poly.entity_id
_entity_poly.type
_entity_poly.pdbx_seq_one_letter_code
_entity_poly.pdbx_strand_id
1 'polypeptide(L)'
;MDPYAALRFKEFNIFLFIRFILVFGWSMQFIIIEWEVYNLTKDPLSLGLIGLAEVIPAISTALFAGHIVDQKEKKKLFVIAISGLLMIAFGYYFITSPYVYSTYSSKKILYGIYTLVFLGGFVRAFLGPIIFSLVALIVPKKIYPNAATWSSSTWQLAAVLGPAFAGFSIASIGVHSSTGYVLISIIIGLLLTVFIKKKPILNPKIGEPILQSLKAGLSFVYKTKAILVAITLDMVAVLFGGAIALLPIYAQDILGVGSEGFGVLRAAPAIGSVVIMFASAYIPLTRNAGKKLLIAIFGFGLSIIVFGISSYFWLSVFALFIYGITDGVSMIIRQTILQLKTPDEVRGRVASVNSIFIGSSNELGAFESGLAAKLIGTIPAVVFGGVMTIFTAGFTAIKFPSVRKLDLTDDLN
;
A
#
# COMPACT_ATOMS: atom_id res chain seq x y z
N MET A 1 -7.24 -22.37 19.23
CA MET A 1 -6.08 -21.48 19.55
C MET A 1 -6.61 -20.24 20.24
N ASP A 2 -5.89 -19.70 21.22
CA ASP A 2 -6.29 -18.44 21.88
C ASP A 2 -6.10 -17.26 20.90
N PRO A 3 -7.16 -16.54 20.49
CA PRO A 3 -7.07 -15.43 19.54
C PRO A 3 -6.29 -14.23 20.09
N TYR A 4 -6.11 -14.14 21.39
CA TYR A 4 -5.40 -13.04 22.08
C TYR A 4 -4.00 -13.43 22.55
N ALA A 5 -3.46 -14.57 22.13
CA ALA A 5 -2.18 -15.09 22.61
C ALA A 5 -1.02 -14.10 22.45
N ALA A 6 -0.93 -13.39 21.32
CA ALA A 6 0.12 -12.40 21.07
C ALA A 6 -0.04 -11.15 21.94
N LEU A 7 -1.28 -10.74 22.26
CA LEU A 7 -1.55 -9.56 23.08
C LEU A 7 -1.16 -9.73 24.56
N ARG A 8 -0.86 -10.96 25.00
CA ARG A 8 -0.32 -11.19 26.35
C ARG A 8 1.11 -10.67 26.53
N PHE A 9 1.81 -10.38 25.43
CA PHE A 9 3.17 -9.85 25.46
C PHE A 9 3.15 -8.32 25.45
N LYS A 10 3.54 -7.70 26.57
CA LYS A 10 3.56 -6.22 26.71
C LYS A 10 4.38 -5.54 25.60
N GLU A 11 5.55 -6.11 25.27
CA GLU A 11 6.41 -5.58 24.22
C GLU A 11 5.71 -5.61 22.84
N PHE A 12 4.92 -6.65 22.57
CA PHE A 12 4.14 -6.76 21.34
C PHE A 12 3.04 -5.70 21.26
N ASN A 13 2.35 -5.44 22.37
CA ASN A 13 1.32 -4.39 22.41
C ASN A 13 1.91 -2.99 22.16
N ILE A 14 3.07 -2.70 22.75
CA ILE A 14 3.81 -1.46 22.48
C ILE A 14 4.20 -1.38 21.02
N PHE A 15 4.72 -2.46 20.44
CA PHE A 15 5.05 -2.54 19.02
C PHE A 15 3.82 -2.32 18.13
N LEU A 16 2.67 -2.92 18.44
CA LEU A 16 1.42 -2.69 17.70
C LEU A 16 0.99 -1.22 17.75
N PHE A 17 1.11 -0.59 18.91
CA PHE A 17 0.76 0.82 19.05
C PHE A 17 1.73 1.73 18.27
N ILE A 18 3.03 1.47 18.31
CA ILE A 18 4.02 2.15 17.47
C ILE A 18 3.65 1.97 15.99
N ARG A 19 3.37 0.74 15.57
CA ARG A 19 2.99 0.43 14.20
C ARG A 19 1.73 1.18 13.78
N PHE A 20 0.70 1.22 14.63
CA PHE A 20 -0.53 1.96 14.39
C PHE A 20 -0.24 3.44 14.14
N ILE A 21 0.46 4.10 15.07
CA ILE A 21 0.76 5.52 15.00
C ILE A 21 1.61 5.87 13.77
N LEU A 22 2.61 5.06 13.45
CA LEU A 22 3.47 5.28 12.28
C LEU A 22 2.70 5.13 10.97
N VAL A 23 1.88 4.08 10.84
CA VAL A 23 1.07 3.88 9.63
C VAL A 23 0.00 4.95 9.51
N PHE A 24 -0.65 5.32 10.61
CA PHE A 24 -1.62 6.41 10.67
C PHE A 24 -1.01 7.73 10.20
N GLY A 25 0.14 8.13 10.79
CA GLY A 25 0.81 9.36 10.43
C GLY A 25 1.31 9.36 8.97
N TRP A 26 1.87 8.23 8.51
CA TRP A 26 2.32 8.10 7.13
C TRP A 26 1.17 8.12 6.11
N SER A 27 0.08 7.40 6.37
CA SER A 27 -1.10 7.41 5.51
C SER A 27 -1.74 8.81 5.47
N MET A 28 -1.81 9.49 6.61
CA MET A 28 -2.25 10.88 6.70
C MET A 28 -1.35 11.80 5.87
N GLN A 29 -0.02 11.68 6.01
CA GLN A 29 0.96 12.48 5.27
C GLN A 29 0.77 12.34 3.76
N PHE A 30 0.57 11.12 3.27
CA PHE A 30 0.39 10.85 1.85
C PHE A 30 -0.82 11.61 1.28
N ILE A 31 -1.94 11.61 1.99
CA ILE A 31 -3.16 12.32 1.61
C ILE A 31 -2.96 13.84 1.60
N ILE A 32 -2.28 14.38 2.64
CA ILE A 32 -1.97 15.80 2.72
C ILE A 32 -1.12 16.24 1.52
N ILE A 33 -0.16 15.42 1.12
CA ILE A 33 0.74 15.72 0.01
C ILE A 33 0.02 15.65 -1.33
N GLU A 34 -0.78 14.61 -1.58
CA GLU A 34 -1.60 14.52 -2.81
C GLU A 34 -2.51 15.76 -2.95
N TRP A 35 -3.17 16.15 -1.85
CA TRP A 35 -4.03 17.32 -1.82
C TRP A 35 -3.25 18.61 -2.14
N GLU A 36 -2.11 18.79 -1.50
CA GLU A 36 -1.29 19.99 -1.64
C GLU A 36 -0.64 20.10 -3.01
N VAL A 37 -0.10 19.01 -3.56
CA VAL A 37 0.47 18.99 -4.91
C VAL A 37 -0.60 19.38 -5.92
N TYR A 38 -1.83 18.88 -5.77
CA TYR A 38 -2.91 19.29 -6.67
C TYR A 38 -3.33 20.73 -6.48
N ASN A 39 -3.37 21.24 -5.24
CA ASN A 39 -3.65 22.65 -4.99
C ASN A 39 -2.63 23.59 -5.64
N LEU A 40 -1.35 23.22 -5.59
CA LEU A 40 -0.26 24.01 -6.14
C LEU A 40 -0.19 24.00 -7.68
N THR A 41 -0.57 22.90 -8.30
CA THR A 41 -0.29 22.68 -9.71
C THR A 41 -1.54 22.64 -10.59
N LYS A 42 -2.66 22.18 -10.06
CA LYS A 42 -3.88 21.84 -10.82
C LYS A 42 -3.61 20.94 -12.03
N ASP A 43 -2.56 20.12 -11.93
CA ASP A 43 -2.08 19.27 -13.00
C ASP A 43 -2.12 17.80 -12.59
N PRO A 44 -2.90 16.94 -13.28
CA PRO A 44 -2.98 15.51 -13.00
C PRO A 44 -1.63 14.78 -13.05
N LEU A 45 -0.75 15.19 -13.97
CA LEU A 45 0.58 14.57 -14.09
C LEU A 45 1.41 14.78 -12.81
N SER A 46 1.25 15.92 -12.15
CA SER A 46 1.95 16.21 -10.89
C SER A 46 1.58 15.22 -9.78
N LEU A 47 0.34 14.74 -9.75
CA LEU A 47 -0.06 13.65 -8.84
C LEU A 47 0.61 12.32 -9.20
N GLY A 48 0.64 11.98 -10.49
CA GLY A 48 1.33 10.77 -10.97
C GLY A 48 2.83 10.77 -10.67
N LEU A 49 3.47 11.94 -10.72
CA LEU A 49 4.90 12.08 -10.39
C LEU A 49 5.22 11.81 -8.92
N ILE A 50 4.25 11.92 -8.00
CA ILE A 50 4.43 11.50 -6.59
C ILE A 50 4.75 10.01 -6.55
N GLY A 51 3.94 9.17 -7.21
CA GLY A 51 4.17 7.73 -7.27
C GLY A 51 5.53 7.39 -7.90
N LEU A 52 5.87 8.03 -9.01
CA LEU A 52 7.16 7.81 -9.68
C LEU A 52 8.35 8.22 -8.79
N ALA A 53 8.27 9.34 -8.10
CA ALA A 53 9.30 9.80 -7.18
C ALA A 53 9.50 8.83 -6.00
N GLU A 54 8.44 8.18 -5.52
CA GLU A 54 8.52 7.22 -4.42
C GLU A 54 9.04 5.85 -4.87
N VAL A 55 8.57 5.34 -6.01
CA VAL A 55 8.86 3.97 -6.46
C VAL A 55 10.31 3.77 -6.86
N ILE A 56 10.94 4.76 -7.50
CA ILE A 56 12.31 4.65 -7.98
C ILE A 56 13.29 4.32 -6.82
N PRO A 57 13.37 5.11 -5.73
CA PRO A 57 14.24 4.78 -4.61
C PRO A 57 13.76 3.54 -3.83
N ALA A 58 12.45 3.31 -3.73
CA ALA A 58 11.90 2.16 -3.02
C ALA A 58 12.33 0.84 -3.67
N ILE A 59 12.21 0.70 -5.01
CA ILE A 59 12.61 -0.52 -5.73
C ILE A 59 14.13 -0.70 -5.70
N SER A 60 14.88 0.36 -6.03
CA SER A 60 16.35 0.29 -6.09
C SER A 60 16.94 -0.13 -4.74
N THR A 61 16.32 0.27 -3.63
CA THR A 61 16.79 -0.02 -2.27
C THR A 61 16.23 -1.32 -1.71
N ALA A 62 15.01 -1.72 -2.08
CA ALA A 62 14.36 -2.93 -1.55
C ALA A 62 15.22 -4.19 -1.70
N LEU A 63 15.98 -4.27 -2.80
CA LEU A 63 16.90 -5.36 -3.09
C LEU A 63 18.00 -5.53 -2.03
N PHE A 64 18.46 -4.42 -1.47
CA PHE A 64 19.53 -4.39 -0.47
C PHE A 64 19.00 -4.33 0.96
N ALA A 65 17.81 -3.76 1.15
CA ALA A 65 17.22 -3.52 2.45
C ALA A 65 17.06 -4.81 3.28
N GLY A 66 16.57 -5.89 2.68
CA GLY A 66 16.43 -7.20 3.35
C GLY A 66 17.77 -7.71 3.85
N HIS A 67 18.80 -7.68 3.02
CA HIS A 67 20.15 -8.14 3.37
C HIS A 67 20.77 -7.32 4.50
N ILE A 68 20.65 -6.00 4.45
CA ILE A 68 21.14 -5.10 5.52
C ILE A 68 20.37 -5.37 6.81
N VAL A 69 19.07 -5.57 6.74
CA VAL A 69 18.22 -5.84 7.90
C VAL A 69 18.63 -7.17 8.55
N ASP A 70 18.95 -8.20 7.80
CA ASP A 70 19.34 -9.50 8.36
C ASP A 70 20.65 -9.43 9.16
N GLN A 71 21.58 -8.59 8.76
CA GLN A 71 22.90 -8.46 9.36
C GLN A 71 23.00 -7.48 10.53
N LYS A 72 22.02 -6.63 10.74
CA LYS A 72 22.06 -5.57 11.75
C LYS A 72 21.04 -5.78 12.86
N GLU A 73 21.28 -5.12 14.00
CA GLU A 73 20.36 -5.14 15.13
C GLU A 73 19.04 -4.45 14.78
N LYS A 74 17.93 -5.16 14.93
CA LYS A 74 16.60 -4.79 14.38
C LYS A 74 16.03 -3.54 15.04
N LYS A 75 16.18 -3.39 16.39
CA LYS A 75 15.72 -2.18 17.10
C LYS A 75 16.47 -0.95 16.61
N LYS A 76 17.80 -1.05 16.44
CA LYS A 76 18.63 0.07 15.98
C LYS A 76 18.20 0.52 14.58
N LEU A 77 17.97 -0.44 13.66
CA LEU A 77 17.47 -0.13 12.32
C LEU A 77 16.06 0.48 12.35
N PHE A 78 15.20 0.00 13.25
CA PHE A 78 13.85 0.54 13.40
C PHE A 78 13.88 1.99 13.87
N VAL A 79 14.71 2.31 14.88
CA VAL A 79 14.92 3.69 15.35
C VAL A 79 15.48 4.57 14.22
N ILE A 80 16.47 4.11 13.46
CA ILE A 80 17.05 4.85 12.32
C ILE A 80 15.97 5.13 11.26
N ALA A 81 15.16 4.13 10.90
CA ALA A 81 14.11 4.29 9.92
C ALA A 81 13.03 5.29 10.39
N ILE A 82 12.59 5.21 11.66
CA ILE A 82 11.62 6.18 12.22
C ILE A 82 12.23 7.58 12.29
N SER A 83 13.51 7.72 12.63
CA SER A 83 14.20 9.01 12.59
C SER A 83 14.27 9.60 11.19
N GLY A 84 14.46 8.75 10.17
CA GLY A 84 14.36 9.15 8.77
C GLY A 84 12.96 9.67 8.43
N LEU A 85 11.90 8.95 8.83
CA LEU A 85 10.51 9.42 8.67
C LEU A 85 10.27 10.74 9.39
N LEU A 86 10.84 10.92 10.59
CA LEU A 86 10.73 12.16 11.35
C LEU A 86 11.36 13.35 10.61
N MET A 87 12.54 13.17 10.03
CA MET A 87 13.19 14.19 9.21
C MET A 87 12.36 14.58 8.00
N ILE A 88 11.75 13.60 7.33
CA ILE A 88 10.85 13.82 6.19
C ILE A 88 9.59 14.56 6.62
N ALA A 89 8.95 14.14 7.70
CA ALA A 89 7.76 14.81 8.25
C ALA A 89 8.07 16.27 8.69
N PHE A 90 9.24 16.48 9.29
CA PHE A 90 9.71 17.84 9.61
C PHE A 90 9.93 18.66 8.34
N GLY A 91 10.51 18.07 7.29
CA GLY A 91 10.65 18.70 5.99
C GLY A 91 9.31 19.13 5.40
N TYR A 92 8.27 18.28 5.47
CA TYR A 92 6.92 18.63 5.02
C TYR A 92 6.29 19.73 5.89
N TYR A 93 6.42 19.63 7.21
CA TYR A 93 5.95 20.68 8.10
C TYR A 93 6.60 22.04 7.78
N PHE A 94 7.90 22.04 7.50
CA PHE A 94 8.62 23.27 7.11
C PHE A 94 8.17 23.76 5.73
N ILE A 95 8.10 22.89 4.72
CA ILE A 95 7.73 23.29 3.34
C ILE A 95 6.31 23.83 3.27
N THR A 96 5.38 23.32 4.06
CA THR A 96 3.98 23.79 4.10
C THR A 96 3.78 25.02 4.97
N SER A 97 4.84 25.58 5.58
CA SER A 97 4.74 26.75 6.45
C SER A 97 4.39 28.03 5.68
N PRO A 98 3.66 28.97 6.30
CA PRO A 98 3.35 30.28 5.69
C PRO A 98 4.60 31.04 5.24
N TYR A 99 5.71 30.89 5.96
CA TYR A 99 6.99 31.50 5.60
C TYR A 99 7.50 31.00 4.24
N VAL A 100 7.46 29.71 4.00
CA VAL A 100 7.92 29.13 2.71
C VAL A 100 7.00 29.56 1.58
N TYR A 101 5.69 29.58 1.81
CA TYR A 101 4.71 30.05 0.80
C TYR A 101 4.86 31.52 0.44
N SER A 102 5.25 32.38 1.38
CA SER A 102 5.50 33.80 1.11
C SER A 102 6.84 34.04 0.41
N THR A 103 7.82 33.14 0.59
CA THR A 103 9.20 33.36 0.14
C THR A 103 9.52 32.68 -1.19
N TYR A 104 8.92 31.49 -1.44
CA TYR A 104 9.28 30.64 -2.57
C TYR A 104 8.13 30.49 -3.56
N SER A 105 8.45 30.34 -4.84
CA SER A 105 7.47 30.03 -5.89
C SER A 105 6.91 28.61 -5.73
N SER A 106 5.65 28.41 -6.18
CA SER A 106 4.99 27.09 -6.17
C SER A 106 5.82 25.97 -6.81
N LYS A 107 6.60 26.29 -7.86
CA LYS A 107 7.51 25.31 -8.49
C LYS A 107 8.62 24.86 -7.54
N LYS A 108 9.22 25.76 -6.77
CA LYS A 108 10.28 25.40 -5.79
C LYS A 108 9.70 24.56 -4.64
N ILE A 109 8.51 24.91 -4.17
CA ILE A 109 7.78 24.14 -3.16
C ILE A 109 7.50 22.72 -3.69
N LEU A 110 7.00 22.61 -4.91
CA LEU A 110 6.72 21.32 -5.56
C LEU A 110 7.97 20.43 -5.68
N TYR A 111 9.10 20.98 -6.13
CA TYR A 111 10.36 20.25 -6.18
C TYR A 111 10.85 19.82 -4.80
N GLY A 112 10.66 20.64 -3.78
CA GLY A 112 10.93 20.27 -2.39
C GLY A 112 10.08 19.10 -1.93
N ILE A 113 8.78 19.09 -2.25
CA ILE A 113 7.86 17.99 -1.96
C ILE A 113 8.33 16.70 -2.64
N TYR A 114 8.62 16.72 -3.95
CA TYR A 114 9.11 15.54 -4.66
C TYR A 114 10.44 15.01 -4.11
N THR A 115 11.33 15.91 -3.67
CA THR A 115 12.59 15.50 -3.02
C THR A 115 12.32 14.76 -1.72
N LEU A 116 11.37 15.23 -0.90
CA LEU A 116 11.00 14.56 0.34
C LEU A 116 10.29 13.22 0.07
N VAL A 117 9.43 13.13 -0.96
CA VAL A 117 8.82 11.85 -1.41
C VAL A 117 9.91 10.86 -1.81
N PHE A 118 10.87 11.32 -2.64
CA PHE A 118 11.98 10.50 -3.10
C PHE A 118 12.82 9.96 -1.95
N LEU A 119 13.18 10.83 -0.98
CA LEU A 119 13.90 10.41 0.22
C LEU A 119 13.05 9.44 1.08
N GLY A 120 11.73 9.63 1.12
CA GLY A 120 10.78 8.74 1.80
C GLY A 120 10.77 7.33 1.24
N GLY A 121 10.92 7.18 -0.07
CA GLY A 121 11.01 5.88 -0.74
C GLY A 121 12.19 5.03 -0.24
N PHE A 122 13.35 5.64 0.04
CA PHE A 122 14.48 4.92 0.65
C PHE A 122 14.12 4.38 2.04
N VAL A 123 13.53 5.21 2.88
CA VAL A 123 13.17 4.80 4.26
C VAL A 123 12.11 3.69 4.23
N ARG A 124 11.11 3.83 3.35
CA ARG A 124 10.02 2.85 3.18
C ARG A 124 10.53 1.46 2.82
N ALA A 125 11.55 1.35 1.97
CA ALA A 125 12.14 0.09 1.57
C ALA A 125 12.64 -0.76 2.75
N PHE A 126 13.11 -0.11 3.83
CA PHE A 126 13.60 -0.80 5.02
C PHE A 126 12.51 -1.19 6.01
N LEU A 127 11.41 -0.45 6.08
CA LEU A 127 10.38 -0.65 7.12
C LEU A 127 9.73 -2.03 7.06
N GLY A 128 9.39 -2.52 5.87
CA GLY A 128 8.78 -3.84 5.71
C GLY A 128 9.62 -4.98 6.30
N PRO A 129 10.87 -5.17 5.83
CA PRO A 129 11.79 -6.18 6.37
C PRO A 129 12.07 -6.01 7.87
N ILE A 130 12.22 -4.77 8.37
CA ILE A 130 12.46 -4.51 9.80
C ILE A 130 11.26 -4.96 10.63
N ILE A 131 10.05 -4.57 10.25
CA ILE A 131 8.80 -4.90 10.95
C ILE A 131 8.59 -6.41 10.98
N PHE A 132 8.76 -7.07 9.84
CA PHE A 132 8.64 -8.53 9.75
C PHE A 132 9.61 -9.26 10.69
N SER A 133 10.87 -8.84 10.70
CA SER A 133 11.91 -9.42 11.56
C SER A 133 11.68 -9.12 13.04
N LEU A 134 11.20 -7.91 13.39
CA LEU A 134 10.92 -7.54 14.78
C LEU A 134 9.79 -8.36 15.37
N VAL A 135 8.68 -8.56 14.66
CA VAL A 135 7.56 -9.40 15.11
C VAL A 135 8.06 -10.79 15.47
N ALA A 136 8.90 -11.39 14.62
CA ALA A 136 9.46 -12.71 14.86
C ALA A 136 10.41 -12.79 16.09
N LEU A 137 10.94 -11.66 16.55
CA LEU A 137 11.82 -11.58 17.72
C LEU A 137 11.13 -11.14 19.01
N ILE A 138 9.88 -10.67 18.92
CA ILE A 138 9.09 -10.21 20.07
C ILE A 138 8.24 -11.34 20.64
N VAL A 139 7.74 -12.24 19.79
CA VAL A 139 6.85 -13.32 20.21
C VAL A 139 7.43 -14.72 19.89
N PRO A 140 7.07 -15.77 20.65
CA PRO A 140 7.48 -17.14 20.36
C PRO A 140 6.93 -17.65 19.01
N LYS A 141 7.68 -18.54 18.33
CA LYS A 141 7.31 -19.12 17.03
C LYS A 141 5.90 -19.69 16.98
N LYS A 142 5.46 -20.35 18.07
CA LYS A 142 4.14 -20.99 18.16
C LYS A 142 2.96 -20.03 17.92
N ILE A 143 3.16 -18.73 18.17
CA ILE A 143 2.11 -17.72 18.05
C ILE A 143 2.35 -16.71 16.91
N TYR A 144 3.32 -16.96 16.00
CA TYR A 144 3.56 -16.10 14.84
C TYR A 144 2.31 -15.83 13.99
N PRO A 145 1.45 -16.82 13.66
CA PRO A 145 0.24 -16.55 12.90
C PRO A 145 -0.68 -15.54 13.59
N ASN A 146 -0.85 -15.69 14.92
CA ASN A 146 -1.67 -14.76 15.70
C ASN A 146 -1.07 -13.34 15.72
N ALA A 147 0.25 -13.23 15.93
CA ALA A 147 0.94 -11.93 15.89
C ALA A 147 0.88 -11.28 14.50
N ALA A 148 1.00 -12.05 13.43
CA ALA A 148 0.87 -11.55 12.07
C ALA A 148 -0.54 -11.02 11.80
N THR A 149 -1.58 -11.71 12.27
CA THR A 149 -2.99 -11.26 12.16
C THR A 149 -3.18 -9.92 12.86
N TRP A 150 -2.78 -9.80 14.13
CA TRP A 150 -2.90 -8.54 14.87
C TRP A 150 -2.10 -7.41 14.23
N SER A 151 -0.88 -7.69 13.78
CA SER A 151 -0.02 -6.72 13.10
C SER A 151 -0.63 -6.23 11.78
N SER A 152 -1.25 -7.12 11.00
CA SER A 152 -1.95 -6.76 9.75
C SER A 152 -3.24 -5.99 10.01
N SER A 153 -4.03 -6.40 11.00
CA SER A 153 -5.27 -5.69 11.39
C SER A 153 -4.97 -4.28 11.87
N THR A 154 -3.89 -4.11 12.66
CA THR A 154 -3.42 -2.80 13.11
C THR A 154 -3.04 -1.91 11.93
N TRP A 155 -2.32 -2.46 10.94
CA TRP A 155 -1.96 -1.74 9.72
C TRP A 155 -3.21 -1.30 8.94
N GLN A 156 -4.17 -2.21 8.74
CA GLN A 156 -5.41 -1.92 8.02
C GLN A 156 -6.23 -0.81 8.72
N LEU A 157 -6.38 -0.90 10.04
CA LEU A 157 -7.10 0.11 10.81
C LEU A 157 -6.46 1.49 10.67
N ALA A 158 -5.14 1.57 10.78
CA ALA A 158 -4.40 2.82 10.61
C ALA A 158 -4.49 3.37 9.18
N ALA A 159 -4.43 2.48 8.16
CA ALA A 159 -4.55 2.84 6.76
C ALA A 159 -5.95 3.35 6.38
N VAL A 160 -6.99 2.98 7.13
CA VAL A 160 -8.35 3.56 6.97
C VAL A 160 -8.47 4.89 7.69
N LEU A 161 -8.03 4.94 8.95
CA LEU A 161 -8.24 6.12 9.80
C LEU A 161 -7.35 7.30 9.42
N GLY A 162 -6.12 7.05 8.94
CA GLY A 162 -5.19 8.10 8.53
C GLY A 162 -5.74 9.02 7.44
N PRO A 163 -6.17 8.48 6.29
CA PRO A 163 -6.78 9.25 5.21
C PRO A 163 -8.04 10.00 5.63
N ALA A 164 -8.95 9.35 6.37
CA ALA A 164 -10.16 9.99 6.86
C ALA A 164 -9.85 11.19 7.77
N PHE A 165 -8.92 10.99 8.70
CA PHE A 165 -8.49 12.07 9.60
C PHE A 165 -7.72 13.17 8.85
N ALA A 166 -6.94 12.84 7.83
CA ALA A 166 -6.25 13.81 6.99
C ALA A 166 -7.23 14.77 6.31
N GLY A 167 -8.27 14.22 5.65
CA GLY A 167 -9.28 15.04 4.97
C GLY A 167 -9.99 15.99 5.92
N PHE A 168 -10.41 15.47 7.08
CA PHE A 168 -11.05 16.28 8.12
C PHE A 168 -10.10 17.36 8.69
N SER A 169 -8.84 17.02 8.98
CA SER A 169 -7.88 17.96 9.53
C SER A 169 -7.52 19.08 8.54
N ILE A 170 -7.37 18.73 7.24
CA ILE A 170 -7.11 19.73 6.19
C ILE A 170 -8.26 20.75 6.14
N ALA A 171 -9.51 20.29 6.21
CA ALA A 171 -10.69 21.16 6.16
C ALA A 171 -10.79 22.08 7.38
N SER A 172 -10.47 21.56 8.58
CA SER A 172 -10.69 22.27 9.84
C SER A 172 -9.54 23.23 10.21
N ILE A 173 -8.28 22.84 9.95
CA ILE A 173 -7.09 23.57 10.40
C ILE A 173 -6.06 23.83 9.31
N GLY A 174 -6.36 23.43 8.06
CA GLY A 174 -5.48 23.63 6.92
C GLY A 174 -4.32 22.62 6.81
N VAL A 175 -3.63 22.67 5.66
CA VAL A 175 -2.55 21.76 5.30
C VAL A 175 -1.38 21.80 6.27
N HIS A 176 -0.85 23.00 6.56
CA HIS A 176 0.30 23.16 7.45
C HIS A 176 0.08 22.57 8.84
N SER A 177 -1.04 22.92 9.49
CA SER A 177 -1.36 22.40 10.83
C SER A 177 -1.58 20.89 10.81
N SER A 178 -2.14 20.36 9.71
CA SER A 178 -2.34 18.91 9.52
C SER A 178 -1.02 18.15 9.44
N THR A 179 0.03 18.72 8.81
CA THR A 179 1.37 18.10 8.83
C THR A 179 1.98 18.07 10.23
N GLY A 180 1.57 18.99 11.12
CA GLY A 180 1.94 18.96 12.55
C GLY A 180 1.45 17.71 13.27
N TYR A 181 0.25 17.21 12.98
CA TYR A 181 -0.22 15.93 13.54
C TYR A 181 0.59 14.73 13.06
N VAL A 182 1.01 14.74 11.80
CA VAL A 182 1.93 13.72 11.25
C VAL A 182 3.23 13.72 12.04
N LEU A 183 3.82 14.91 12.23
CA LEU A 183 5.07 15.08 12.97
C LEU A 183 4.94 14.56 14.40
N ILE A 184 3.87 14.94 15.12
CA ILE A 184 3.58 14.48 16.48
C ILE A 184 3.43 12.95 16.51
N SER A 185 2.72 12.36 15.57
CA SER A 185 2.53 10.90 15.49
C SER A 185 3.87 10.17 15.38
N ILE A 186 4.77 10.66 14.52
CA ILE A 186 6.08 10.03 14.33
C ILE A 186 6.97 10.23 15.56
N ILE A 187 6.93 11.40 16.21
CA ILE A 187 7.65 11.66 17.48
C ILE A 187 7.18 10.68 18.55
N ILE A 188 5.88 10.51 18.73
CA ILE A 188 5.32 9.55 19.70
C ILE A 188 5.81 8.14 19.36
N GLY A 189 5.72 7.74 18.09
CA GLY A 189 6.23 6.44 17.63
C GLY A 189 7.71 6.24 17.96
N LEU A 190 8.55 7.25 17.72
CA LEU A 190 9.98 7.21 18.03
C LEU A 190 10.24 7.10 19.52
N LEU A 191 9.59 7.89 20.35
CA LEU A 191 9.75 7.86 21.81
C LEU A 191 9.36 6.49 22.38
N LEU A 192 8.29 5.88 21.88
CA LEU A 192 7.85 4.56 22.34
C LEU A 192 8.83 3.43 21.98
N THR A 193 9.73 3.62 21.02
CA THR A 193 10.77 2.62 20.71
C THR A 193 11.72 2.37 21.87
N VAL A 194 11.81 3.27 22.85
CA VAL A 194 12.61 3.09 24.06
C VAL A 194 12.18 1.82 24.82
N PHE A 195 10.88 1.54 24.81
CA PHE A 195 10.30 0.37 25.49
C PHE A 195 10.47 -0.95 24.71
N ILE A 196 10.93 -0.91 23.47
CA ILE A 196 11.32 -2.11 22.73
C ILE A 196 12.71 -2.55 23.17
N LYS A 197 12.88 -3.82 23.53
CA LYS A 197 14.16 -4.37 23.96
C LYS A 197 15.12 -4.56 22.76
N LYS A 198 16.41 -4.48 23.01
CA LYS A 198 17.43 -4.88 22.01
C LYS A 198 17.20 -6.32 21.58
N LYS A 199 17.38 -6.60 20.29
CA LYS A 199 17.15 -7.92 19.71
C LYS A 199 18.48 -8.54 19.22
N PRO A 200 18.69 -9.84 19.47
CA PRO A 200 19.89 -10.53 18.98
C PRO A 200 19.89 -10.59 17.45
N ILE A 201 21.05 -10.62 16.85
CA ILE A 201 21.25 -10.94 15.44
C ILE A 201 21.24 -12.46 15.33
N LEU A 202 20.15 -13.05 14.83
CA LEU A 202 19.97 -14.51 14.80
C LEU A 202 20.72 -15.21 13.68
N ASN A 203 21.00 -14.53 12.59
CA ASN A 203 21.63 -15.16 11.43
C ASN A 203 22.49 -14.15 10.65
N PRO A 204 23.78 -14.06 10.92
CA PRO A 204 24.70 -13.33 10.06
C PRO A 204 25.02 -14.18 8.82
N LYS A 205 24.03 -14.65 8.06
CA LYS A 205 24.28 -15.31 6.78
C LYS A 205 24.95 -14.30 5.83
N ILE A 206 26.22 -14.20 5.97
CA ILE A 206 27.13 -13.54 5.08
C ILE A 206 27.36 -14.53 3.93
N GLY A 207 26.76 -14.27 2.75
CA GLY A 207 27.23 -15.00 1.59
C GLY A 207 26.26 -15.43 0.48
N GLU A 208 24.93 -15.36 0.61
CA GLU A 208 24.11 -15.55 -0.60
C GLU A 208 24.03 -14.23 -1.38
N PRO A 209 24.48 -14.22 -2.66
CA PRO A 209 24.31 -13.03 -3.50
C PRO A 209 22.82 -12.73 -3.69
N ILE A 210 22.39 -11.54 -3.31
CA ILE A 210 20.99 -11.07 -3.37
C ILE A 210 20.40 -11.30 -4.77
N LEU A 211 21.19 -11.04 -5.81
CA LEU A 211 20.81 -11.29 -7.20
C LEU A 211 20.48 -12.75 -7.51
N GLN A 212 21.18 -13.71 -6.89
CA GLN A 212 20.87 -15.13 -7.07
C GLN A 212 19.56 -15.51 -6.40
N SER A 213 19.32 -15.00 -5.21
CA SER A 213 18.08 -15.21 -4.48
C SER A 213 16.87 -14.65 -5.23
N LEU A 214 16.97 -13.42 -5.77
CA LEU A 214 15.94 -12.82 -6.61
C LEU A 214 15.72 -13.57 -7.92
N LYS A 215 16.81 -13.96 -8.60
CA LYS A 215 16.73 -14.74 -9.83
C LYS A 215 16.05 -16.08 -9.61
N ALA A 216 16.30 -16.74 -8.48
CA ALA A 216 15.64 -17.98 -8.10
C ALA A 216 14.13 -17.76 -7.84
N GLY A 217 13.75 -16.69 -7.12
CA GLY A 217 12.35 -16.33 -6.90
C GLY A 217 11.61 -15.99 -8.20
N LEU A 218 12.21 -15.16 -9.05
CA LEU A 218 11.66 -14.83 -10.38
C LEU A 218 11.54 -16.05 -11.27
N SER A 219 12.56 -16.92 -11.32
CA SER A 219 12.52 -18.17 -12.10
C SER A 219 11.41 -19.09 -11.63
N PHE A 220 11.19 -19.21 -10.32
CA PHE A 220 10.10 -20.00 -9.76
C PHE A 220 8.73 -19.42 -10.13
N VAL A 221 8.52 -18.11 -9.98
CA VAL A 221 7.29 -17.42 -10.37
C VAL A 221 7.01 -17.62 -11.85
N TYR A 222 8.01 -17.47 -12.71
CA TYR A 222 7.87 -17.63 -14.16
C TYR A 222 7.51 -19.05 -14.56
N LYS A 223 8.08 -20.07 -13.89
CA LYS A 223 7.81 -21.48 -14.15
C LYS A 223 6.44 -21.94 -13.62
N THR A 224 5.92 -21.29 -12.59
CA THR A 224 4.64 -21.66 -11.95
C THR A 224 3.50 -20.85 -12.55
N LYS A 225 2.87 -21.39 -13.63
CA LYS A 225 1.84 -20.69 -14.40
C LYS A 225 0.73 -20.04 -13.56
N ALA A 226 0.26 -20.72 -12.50
CA ALA A 226 -0.81 -20.20 -11.64
C ALA A 226 -0.37 -18.92 -10.90
N ILE A 227 0.86 -18.90 -10.38
CA ILE A 227 1.44 -17.76 -9.69
C ILE A 227 1.70 -16.62 -10.68
N LEU A 228 2.34 -16.93 -11.81
CA LEU A 228 2.65 -15.95 -12.85
C LEU A 228 1.39 -15.21 -13.32
N VAL A 229 0.35 -15.96 -13.68
CA VAL A 229 -0.89 -15.34 -14.18
C VAL A 229 -1.60 -14.56 -13.09
N ALA A 230 -1.63 -15.07 -11.85
CA ALA A 230 -2.26 -14.36 -10.73
C ALA A 230 -1.56 -13.01 -10.43
N ILE A 231 -0.21 -13.00 -10.40
CA ILE A 231 0.56 -11.76 -10.18
C ILE A 231 0.43 -10.81 -11.38
N THR A 232 0.55 -11.31 -12.61
CA THR A 232 0.47 -10.47 -13.82
C THR A 232 -0.93 -9.87 -13.99
N LEU A 233 -1.97 -10.65 -13.73
CA LEU A 233 -3.36 -10.18 -13.80
C LEU A 233 -3.62 -9.03 -12.83
N ASP A 234 -3.10 -9.14 -11.61
CA ASP A 234 -3.16 -8.06 -10.63
C ASP A 234 -2.33 -6.86 -11.04
N MET A 235 -1.09 -7.10 -11.45
CA MET A 235 -0.19 -6.04 -11.88
C MET A 235 -0.84 -5.18 -12.97
N VAL A 236 -1.46 -5.81 -13.97
CA VAL A 236 -2.11 -5.08 -15.06
C VAL A 236 -3.41 -4.40 -14.58
N ALA A 237 -4.20 -5.08 -13.75
CA ALA A 237 -5.41 -4.50 -13.19
C ALA A 237 -5.14 -3.26 -12.33
N VAL A 238 -4.10 -3.31 -11.49
CA VAL A 238 -3.69 -2.19 -10.62
C VAL A 238 -3.00 -1.09 -11.43
N LEU A 239 -2.18 -1.44 -12.44
CA LEU A 239 -1.53 -0.47 -13.33
C LEU A 239 -2.56 0.43 -14.01
N PHE A 240 -3.60 -0.14 -14.59
CA PHE A 240 -4.69 0.61 -15.21
C PHE A 240 -5.77 1.05 -14.22
N GLY A 241 -5.79 0.48 -13.01
CA GLY A 241 -6.71 0.80 -11.94
C GLY A 241 -6.32 1.99 -11.06
N GLY A 242 -5.32 2.78 -11.45
CA GLY A 242 -4.74 3.86 -10.65
C GLY A 242 -5.64 5.08 -10.38
N ALA A 243 -6.94 4.96 -10.60
CA ALA A 243 -7.95 6.02 -10.39
C ALA A 243 -7.86 6.70 -9.01
N ILE A 244 -7.39 5.97 -8.00
CA ILE A 244 -7.22 6.50 -6.62
C ILE A 244 -6.23 7.67 -6.57
N ALA A 245 -5.22 7.69 -7.43
CA ALA A 245 -4.27 8.82 -7.50
C ALA A 245 -4.92 10.13 -7.99
N LEU A 246 -6.07 10.04 -8.68
CA LEU A 246 -6.80 11.18 -9.21
C LEU A 246 -7.92 11.67 -8.27
N LEU A 247 -8.08 11.07 -7.09
CA LEU A 247 -9.11 11.45 -6.12
C LEU A 247 -9.07 12.94 -5.70
N PRO A 248 -7.91 13.61 -5.57
CA PRO A 248 -7.90 15.05 -5.31
C PRO A 248 -8.62 15.86 -6.38
N ILE A 249 -8.50 15.48 -7.66
CA ILE A 249 -9.18 16.11 -8.79
C ILE A 249 -10.69 15.88 -8.68
N TYR A 250 -11.10 14.64 -8.44
CA TYR A 250 -12.51 14.31 -8.25
C TYR A 250 -13.14 15.09 -7.11
N ALA A 251 -12.46 15.16 -5.97
CA ALA A 251 -12.97 15.87 -4.80
C ALA A 251 -13.09 17.38 -5.00
N GLN A 252 -12.13 18.00 -5.72
CA GLN A 252 -12.11 19.44 -5.92
C GLN A 252 -12.95 19.89 -7.12
N ASP A 253 -12.72 19.27 -8.30
CA ASP A 253 -13.19 19.84 -9.58
C ASP A 253 -14.44 19.13 -10.12
N ILE A 254 -14.67 17.84 -9.79
CA ILE A 254 -15.79 17.06 -10.34
C ILE A 254 -16.95 16.99 -9.35
N LEU A 255 -16.66 16.65 -8.09
CA LEU A 255 -17.67 16.47 -7.05
C LEU A 255 -17.87 17.72 -6.17
N GLY A 256 -16.89 18.62 -6.12
CA GLY A 256 -16.96 19.86 -5.33
C GLY A 256 -17.08 19.66 -3.82
N VAL A 257 -16.56 18.52 -3.28
CA VAL A 257 -16.76 18.11 -1.87
C VAL A 257 -15.58 18.48 -0.95
N GLY A 258 -14.55 19.13 -1.48
CA GLY A 258 -13.40 19.59 -0.69
C GLY A 258 -12.58 18.46 -0.08
N SER A 259 -11.76 18.83 0.91
CA SER A 259 -10.84 17.89 1.57
C SER A 259 -11.53 16.89 2.49
N GLU A 260 -12.66 17.22 3.08
CA GLU A 260 -13.46 16.26 3.86
C GLU A 260 -13.95 15.11 2.97
N GLY A 261 -14.58 15.47 1.84
CA GLY A 261 -15.03 14.49 0.85
C GLY A 261 -13.88 13.67 0.28
N PHE A 262 -12.71 14.28 0.06
CA PHE A 262 -11.49 13.56 -0.35
C PHE A 262 -11.08 12.49 0.67
N GLY A 263 -11.09 12.83 1.98
CA GLY A 263 -10.80 11.86 3.04
C GLY A 263 -11.77 10.68 3.05
N VAL A 264 -13.07 10.92 2.85
CA VAL A 264 -14.10 9.87 2.76
C VAL A 264 -13.91 8.99 1.51
N LEU A 265 -13.69 9.61 0.35
CA LEU A 265 -13.40 8.89 -0.91
C LEU A 265 -12.18 7.99 -0.76
N ARG A 266 -11.12 8.47 -0.09
CA ARG A 266 -9.88 7.71 0.13
C ARG A 266 -10.06 6.57 1.16
N ALA A 267 -10.93 6.74 2.16
CA ALA A 267 -11.22 5.71 3.16
C ALA A 267 -12.13 4.59 2.61
N ALA A 268 -13.00 4.88 1.65
CA ALA A 268 -14.01 3.95 1.15
C ALA A 268 -13.42 2.61 0.63
N PRO A 269 -12.35 2.57 -0.20
CA PRO A 269 -11.73 1.31 -0.63
C PRO A 269 -11.19 0.49 0.55
N ALA A 270 -10.56 1.13 1.51
CA ALA A 270 -9.97 0.45 2.66
C ALA A 270 -11.06 -0.17 3.56
N ILE A 271 -12.19 0.51 3.74
CA ILE A 271 -13.36 -0.03 4.45
C ILE A 271 -13.91 -1.25 3.69
N GLY A 272 -14.03 -1.17 2.36
CA GLY A 272 -14.47 -2.30 1.53
C GLY A 272 -13.56 -3.53 1.67
N SER A 273 -12.24 -3.33 1.66
CA SER A 273 -11.25 -4.39 1.85
C SER A 273 -11.34 -5.01 3.26
N VAL A 274 -11.58 -4.22 4.29
CA VAL A 274 -11.80 -4.73 5.65
C VAL A 274 -13.07 -5.57 5.73
N VAL A 275 -14.17 -5.12 5.14
CA VAL A 275 -15.44 -5.86 5.14
C VAL A 275 -15.27 -7.24 4.49
N ILE A 276 -14.63 -7.31 3.33
CA ILE A 276 -14.44 -8.62 2.67
C ILE A 276 -13.44 -9.51 3.42
N MET A 277 -12.44 -8.94 4.08
CA MET A 277 -11.52 -9.71 4.91
C MET A 277 -12.25 -10.43 6.04
N PHE A 278 -13.18 -9.76 6.73
CA PHE A 278 -14.01 -10.41 7.74
C PHE A 278 -15.00 -11.41 7.12
N ALA A 279 -15.65 -11.06 6.02
CA ALA A 279 -16.60 -11.95 5.34
C ALA A 279 -15.92 -13.23 4.81
N SER A 280 -14.67 -13.16 4.40
CA SER A 280 -13.90 -14.31 3.90
C SER A 280 -13.63 -15.39 4.96
N ALA A 281 -13.72 -15.04 6.25
CA ALA A 281 -13.63 -16.02 7.33
C ALA A 281 -14.85 -16.98 7.34
N TYR A 282 -16.00 -16.52 6.83
CA TYR A 282 -17.24 -17.29 6.75
C TYR A 282 -17.51 -17.82 5.35
N ILE A 283 -16.98 -17.17 4.32
CA ILE A 283 -17.19 -17.52 2.90
C ILE A 283 -15.85 -17.95 2.31
N PRO A 284 -15.56 -19.27 2.21
CA PRO A 284 -14.28 -19.72 1.71
C PRO A 284 -14.09 -19.30 0.25
N LEU A 285 -12.99 -18.60 -0.03
CA LEU A 285 -12.64 -18.15 -1.38
C LEU A 285 -11.79 -19.17 -2.14
N THR A 286 -11.48 -20.32 -1.53
CA THR A 286 -10.66 -21.40 -2.12
C THR A 286 -11.38 -22.19 -3.19
N ARG A 287 -12.70 -22.46 -3.02
CA ARG A 287 -13.52 -23.17 -4.00
C ARG A 287 -13.78 -22.29 -5.23
N ASN A 288 -13.51 -22.82 -6.42
CA ASN A 288 -13.60 -22.09 -7.69
C ASN A 288 -12.80 -20.75 -7.66
N ALA A 289 -11.64 -20.76 -7.02
CA ALA A 289 -10.83 -19.59 -6.77
C ALA A 289 -10.54 -18.78 -8.05
N GLY A 290 -10.25 -19.46 -9.15
CA GLY A 290 -9.97 -18.81 -10.43
C GLY A 290 -11.15 -18.04 -11.01
N LYS A 291 -12.39 -18.58 -10.94
CA LYS A 291 -13.59 -17.85 -11.36
C LYS A 291 -13.85 -16.64 -10.49
N LYS A 292 -13.72 -16.81 -9.16
CA LYS A 292 -13.90 -15.71 -8.18
C LYS A 292 -12.89 -14.59 -8.40
N LEU A 293 -11.63 -14.94 -8.69
CA LEU A 293 -10.57 -13.97 -9.02
C LEU A 293 -10.94 -13.15 -10.26
N LEU A 294 -11.35 -13.80 -11.35
CA LEU A 294 -11.72 -13.13 -12.59
C LEU A 294 -12.96 -12.24 -12.42
N ILE A 295 -13.98 -12.71 -11.67
CA ILE A 295 -15.17 -11.92 -11.34
C ILE A 295 -14.79 -10.72 -10.48
N ALA A 296 -13.89 -10.89 -9.52
CA ALA A 296 -13.42 -9.80 -8.67
C ALA A 296 -12.72 -8.72 -9.50
N ILE A 297 -11.82 -9.10 -10.42
CA ILE A 297 -11.14 -8.12 -11.29
C ILE A 297 -12.10 -7.46 -12.27
N PHE A 298 -13.09 -8.19 -12.80
CA PHE A 298 -14.15 -7.59 -13.59
C PHE A 298 -14.95 -6.55 -12.79
N GLY A 299 -15.36 -6.92 -11.56
CA GLY A 299 -16.08 -6.01 -10.65
C GLY A 299 -15.24 -4.80 -10.25
N PHE A 300 -13.92 -4.99 -10.06
CA PHE A 300 -12.96 -3.93 -9.80
C PHE A 300 -12.92 -2.92 -10.97
N GLY A 301 -12.80 -3.39 -12.23
CA GLY A 301 -12.84 -2.52 -13.40
C GLY A 301 -14.20 -1.83 -13.59
N LEU A 302 -15.31 -2.52 -13.30
CA LEU A 302 -16.64 -1.93 -13.37
C LEU A 302 -16.81 -0.82 -12.33
N SER A 303 -16.35 -1.02 -11.11
CA SER A 303 -16.41 -0.01 -10.05
C SER A 303 -15.60 1.23 -10.40
N ILE A 304 -14.44 1.07 -11.08
CA ILE A 304 -13.63 2.18 -11.59
C ILE A 304 -14.41 2.96 -12.65
N ILE A 305 -15.10 2.29 -13.59
CA ILE A 305 -15.90 2.97 -14.61
C ILE A 305 -17.05 3.75 -13.95
N VAL A 306 -17.78 3.11 -13.04
CA VAL A 306 -18.88 3.78 -12.31
C VAL A 306 -18.39 4.99 -11.54
N PHE A 307 -17.26 4.86 -10.83
CA PHE A 307 -16.60 5.98 -10.17
C PHE A 307 -16.21 7.08 -11.18
N GLY A 308 -15.57 6.68 -12.30
CA GLY A 308 -15.07 7.59 -13.32
C GLY A 308 -16.14 8.49 -13.94
N ILE A 309 -17.33 7.98 -14.17
CA ILE A 309 -18.45 8.74 -14.77
C ILE A 309 -19.35 9.40 -13.72
N SER A 310 -19.15 9.10 -12.43
CA SER A 310 -19.99 9.60 -11.36
C SER A 310 -19.74 11.07 -11.08
N SER A 311 -20.79 11.87 -11.08
CA SER A 311 -20.83 13.24 -10.57
C SER A 311 -21.57 13.37 -9.24
N TYR A 312 -21.95 12.23 -8.62
CA TYR A 312 -22.67 12.19 -7.35
C TYR A 312 -21.82 11.58 -6.26
N PHE A 313 -21.59 12.33 -5.18
CA PHE A 313 -20.64 11.96 -4.12
C PHE A 313 -20.87 10.56 -3.52
N TRP A 314 -22.11 10.26 -3.11
CA TRP A 314 -22.40 8.98 -2.47
C TRP A 314 -22.30 7.79 -3.43
N LEU A 315 -22.59 8.00 -4.72
CA LEU A 315 -22.36 6.96 -5.74
C LEU A 315 -20.85 6.71 -5.92
N SER A 316 -20.05 7.78 -5.92
CA SER A 316 -18.60 7.68 -5.99
C SER A 316 -18.03 6.95 -4.77
N VAL A 317 -18.50 7.26 -3.56
CA VAL A 317 -18.11 6.55 -2.31
C VAL A 317 -18.50 5.08 -2.40
N PHE A 318 -19.73 4.76 -2.85
CA PHE A 318 -20.18 3.39 -2.99
C PHE A 318 -19.38 2.61 -4.06
N ALA A 319 -19.09 3.22 -5.19
CA ALA A 319 -18.27 2.62 -6.24
C ALA A 319 -16.84 2.30 -5.72
N LEU A 320 -16.22 3.22 -4.96
CA LEU A 320 -14.93 3.01 -4.34
C LEU A 320 -14.97 1.97 -3.21
N PHE A 321 -16.08 1.86 -2.48
CA PHE A 321 -16.29 0.79 -1.51
C PHE A 321 -16.34 -0.58 -2.18
N ILE A 322 -17.07 -0.71 -3.31
CA ILE A 322 -17.09 -1.95 -4.11
C ILE A 322 -15.71 -2.23 -4.74
N TYR A 323 -14.99 -1.21 -5.20
CA TYR A 323 -13.59 -1.31 -5.61
C TYR A 323 -12.75 -2.00 -4.53
N GLY A 324 -12.86 -1.55 -3.27
CA GLY A 324 -12.13 -2.14 -2.15
C GLY A 324 -12.54 -3.59 -1.84
N ILE A 325 -13.83 -3.93 -1.92
CA ILE A 325 -14.31 -5.31 -1.76
C ILE A 325 -13.69 -6.22 -2.83
N THR A 326 -13.75 -5.81 -4.08
CA THR A 326 -13.30 -6.62 -5.22
C THR A 326 -11.78 -6.78 -5.24
N ASP A 327 -11.04 -5.73 -4.91
CA ASP A 327 -9.59 -5.81 -4.72
C ASP A 327 -9.22 -6.74 -3.54
N GLY A 328 -9.93 -6.62 -2.42
CA GLY A 328 -9.74 -7.51 -1.26
C GLY A 328 -9.97 -8.99 -1.58
N VAL A 329 -11.01 -9.33 -2.37
CA VAL A 329 -11.22 -10.70 -2.86
C VAL A 329 -10.03 -11.16 -3.70
N SER A 330 -9.58 -10.34 -4.65
CA SER A 330 -8.43 -10.62 -5.49
C SER A 330 -7.16 -10.85 -4.65
N MET A 331 -6.90 -9.96 -3.69
CA MET A 331 -5.75 -10.05 -2.80
C MET A 331 -5.75 -11.36 -1.98
N ILE A 332 -6.87 -11.74 -1.37
CA ILE A 332 -6.98 -12.96 -0.57
C ILE A 332 -6.71 -14.21 -1.43
N ILE A 333 -7.33 -14.29 -2.61
CA ILE A 333 -7.13 -15.44 -3.52
C ILE A 333 -5.68 -15.54 -3.97
N ARG A 334 -5.07 -14.42 -4.37
CA ARG A 334 -3.66 -14.38 -4.81
C ARG A 334 -2.71 -14.79 -3.69
N GLN A 335 -2.90 -14.28 -2.48
CA GLN A 335 -2.10 -14.68 -1.32
C GLN A 335 -2.24 -16.16 -1.03
N THR A 336 -3.44 -16.72 -1.18
CA THR A 336 -3.69 -18.15 -1.01
C THR A 336 -2.97 -18.98 -2.09
N ILE A 337 -3.04 -18.55 -3.37
CA ILE A 337 -2.30 -19.20 -4.46
C ILE A 337 -0.79 -19.21 -4.17
N LEU A 338 -0.24 -18.06 -3.77
CA LEU A 338 1.17 -17.94 -3.43
C LEU A 338 1.56 -18.87 -2.28
N GLN A 339 0.76 -18.94 -1.22
CA GLN A 339 1.05 -19.77 -0.06
C GLN A 339 1.00 -21.28 -0.39
N LEU A 340 -0.03 -21.72 -1.12
CA LEU A 340 -0.26 -23.13 -1.41
C LEU A 340 0.67 -23.68 -2.52
N LYS A 341 0.96 -22.85 -3.54
CA LYS A 341 1.77 -23.27 -4.69
C LYS A 341 3.27 -23.00 -4.52
N THR A 342 3.71 -22.43 -3.39
CA THR A 342 5.13 -22.13 -3.16
C THR A 342 5.72 -23.03 -2.08
N PRO A 343 6.72 -23.90 -2.40
CA PRO A 343 7.46 -24.66 -1.43
C PRO A 343 8.15 -23.80 -0.37
N ASP A 344 8.31 -24.33 0.84
CA ASP A 344 8.86 -23.59 1.99
C ASP A 344 10.26 -23.02 1.71
N GLU A 345 11.08 -23.73 0.93
CA GLU A 345 12.48 -23.40 0.62
C GLU A 345 12.60 -22.09 -0.20
N VAL A 346 11.59 -21.76 -0.99
CA VAL A 346 11.59 -20.58 -1.87
C VAL A 346 10.52 -19.54 -1.50
N ARG A 347 9.72 -19.80 -0.45
CA ARG A 347 8.57 -18.95 -0.06
C ARG A 347 8.98 -17.48 0.20
N GLY A 348 10.08 -17.26 0.91
CA GLY A 348 10.58 -15.91 1.17
C GLY A 348 10.99 -15.17 -0.11
N ARG A 349 11.64 -15.88 -1.05
CA ARG A 349 12.07 -15.33 -2.35
C ARG A 349 10.87 -14.95 -3.22
N VAL A 350 9.84 -15.80 -3.27
CA VAL A 350 8.59 -15.54 -4.01
C VAL A 350 7.81 -14.39 -3.37
N ALA A 351 7.75 -14.33 -2.04
CA ALA A 351 7.11 -13.22 -1.33
C ALA A 351 7.80 -11.87 -1.60
N SER A 352 9.13 -11.83 -1.67
CA SER A 352 9.89 -10.62 -2.03
C SER A 352 9.60 -10.18 -3.46
N VAL A 353 9.56 -11.11 -4.41
CA VAL A 353 9.18 -10.84 -5.81
C VAL A 353 7.76 -10.25 -5.86
N ASN A 354 6.79 -10.90 -5.21
CA ASN A 354 5.41 -10.42 -5.17
C ASN A 354 5.30 -9.00 -4.57
N SER A 355 6.05 -8.70 -3.50
CA SER A 355 6.03 -7.37 -2.89
C SER A 355 6.58 -6.29 -3.82
N ILE A 356 7.62 -6.60 -4.60
CA ILE A 356 8.16 -5.69 -5.61
C ILE A 356 7.12 -5.44 -6.70
N PHE A 357 6.46 -6.49 -7.20
CA PHE A 357 5.43 -6.37 -8.24
C PHE A 357 4.26 -5.51 -7.76
N ILE A 358 3.71 -5.80 -6.57
CA ILE A 358 2.58 -5.03 -6.01
C ILE A 358 2.97 -3.56 -5.79
N GLY A 359 4.11 -3.30 -5.12
CA GLY A 359 4.56 -1.94 -4.86
C GLY A 359 4.79 -1.15 -6.14
N SER A 360 5.47 -1.77 -7.12
CA SER A 360 5.72 -1.13 -8.41
C SER A 360 4.44 -0.83 -9.19
N SER A 361 3.47 -1.76 -9.18
CA SER A 361 2.22 -1.61 -9.93
C SER A 361 1.37 -0.46 -9.40
N ASN A 362 1.30 -0.29 -8.07
CA ASN A 362 0.55 0.80 -7.46
C ASN A 362 1.10 2.17 -7.88
N GLU A 363 2.41 2.35 -7.73
CA GLU A 363 3.05 3.65 -7.99
C GLU A 363 3.14 3.94 -9.51
N LEU A 364 3.43 2.92 -10.33
CA LEU A 364 3.41 3.06 -11.79
C LEU A 364 1.99 3.30 -12.31
N GLY A 365 0.98 2.70 -11.67
CA GLY A 365 -0.43 2.95 -11.99
C GLY A 365 -0.86 4.38 -11.65
N ALA A 366 -0.38 4.91 -10.53
CA ALA A 366 -0.60 6.33 -10.19
C ALA A 366 0.03 7.25 -11.25
N PHE A 367 1.25 6.94 -11.70
CA PHE A 367 1.92 7.70 -12.77
C PHE A 367 1.19 7.56 -14.11
N GLU A 368 0.81 6.35 -14.51
CA GLU A 368 0.06 6.08 -15.74
C GLU A 368 -1.26 6.87 -15.74
N SER A 369 -2.04 6.77 -14.66
CA SER A 369 -3.32 7.48 -14.54
C SER A 369 -3.15 9.00 -14.57
N GLY A 370 -2.11 9.53 -13.92
CA GLY A 370 -1.79 10.97 -13.96
C GLY A 370 -1.42 11.43 -15.37
N LEU A 371 -0.60 10.64 -16.10
CA LEU A 371 -0.21 10.92 -17.48
C LEU A 371 -1.41 10.82 -18.42
N ALA A 372 -2.21 9.75 -18.31
CA ALA A 372 -3.43 9.59 -19.11
C ALA A 372 -4.42 10.74 -18.88
N ALA A 373 -4.63 11.12 -17.62
CA ALA A 373 -5.51 12.24 -17.28
C ALA A 373 -5.02 13.58 -17.84
N LYS A 374 -3.70 13.79 -17.91
CA LYS A 374 -3.09 14.95 -18.56
C LYS A 374 -3.35 14.98 -20.07
N LEU A 375 -3.31 13.82 -20.74
CA LEU A 375 -3.39 13.71 -22.21
C LEU A 375 -4.82 13.69 -22.72
N ILE A 376 -5.72 12.97 -22.08
CA ILE A 376 -7.09 12.73 -22.55
C ILE A 376 -8.19 13.23 -21.61
N GLY A 377 -7.80 13.85 -20.47
CA GLY A 377 -8.72 14.33 -19.43
C GLY A 377 -8.98 13.29 -18.34
N THR A 378 -9.38 13.76 -17.15
CA THR A 378 -9.49 12.92 -15.95
C THR A 378 -10.55 11.82 -16.08
N ILE A 379 -11.76 12.17 -16.49
CA ILE A 379 -12.86 11.20 -16.64
C ILE A 379 -12.54 10.14 -17.69
N PRO A 380 -12.13 10.49 -18.93
CA PRO A 380 -11.76 9.50 -19.94
C PRO A 380 -10.61 8.60 -19.49
N ALA A 381 -9.61 9.12 -18.78
CA ALA A 381 -8.48 8.33 -18.27
C ALA A 381 -8.95 7.27 -17.28
N VAL A 382 -9.79 7.63 -16.30
CA VAL A 382 -10.33 6.69 -15.32
C VAL A 382 -11.21 5.63 -15.99
N VAL A 383 -12.07 6.03 -16.92
CA VAL A 383 -12.91 5.08 -17.67
C VAL A 383 -12.06 4.14 -18.52
N PHE A 384 -11.03 4.67 -19.18
CA PHE A 384 -10.07 3.86 -19.95
C PHE A 384 -9.39 2.81 -19.06
N GLY A 385 -8.92 3.20 -17.87
CA GLY A 385 -8.33 2.29 -16.91
C GLY A 385 -9.27 1.16 -16.48
N GLY A 386 -10.54 1.48 -16.19
CA GLY A 386 -11.57 0.49 -15.89
C GLY A 386 -11.85 -0.46 -17.04
N VAL A 387 -11.94 0.04 -18.28
CA VAL A 387 -12.12 -0.77 -19.49
C VAL A 387 -10.94 -1.71 -19.71
N MET A 388 -9.70 -1.22 -19.58
CA MET A 388 -8.49 -2.04 -19.71
C MET A 388 -8.44 -3.13 -18.65
N THR A 389 -8.88 -2.85 -17.44
CA THR A 389 -8.98 -3.84 -16.36
C THR A 389 -10.00 -4.94 -16.71
N ILE A 390 -11.18 -4.58 -17.18
CA ILE A 390 -12.21 -5.54 -17.65
C ILE A 390 -11.71 -6.35 -18.84
N PHE A 391 -11.07 -5.69 -19.81
CA PHE A 391 -10.47 -6.35 -20.96
C PHE A 391 -9.45 -7.40 -20.53
N THR A 392 -8.57 -7.05 -19.57
CA THR A 392 -7.55 -7.96 -19.02
C THR A 392 -8.18 -9.18 -18.35
N ALA A 393 -9.25 -8.99 -17.57
CA ALA A 393 -9.98 -10.11 -16.96
C ALA A 393 -10.62 -11.02 -18.03
N GLY A 394 -11.26 -10.44 -19.04
CA GLY A 394 -11.89 -11.17 -20.16
C GLY A 394 -10.86 -11.92 -21.02
N PHE A 395 -9.78 -11.25 -21.39
CA PHE A 395 -8.66 -11.86 -22.13
C PHE A 395 -8.05 -13.04 -21.37
N THR A 396 -7.81 -12.87 -20.07
CA THR A 396 -7.28 -13.93 -19.21
C THR A 396 -8.25 -15.11 -19.10
N ALA A 397 -9.55 -14.85 -18.97
CA ALA A 397 -10.58 -15.88 -18.90
C ALA A 397 -10.64 -16.75 -20.16
N ILE A 398 -10.39 -16.16 -21.34
CA ILE A 398 -10.42 -16.82 -22.64
C ILE A 398 -9.08 -17.54 -22.90
N LYS A 399 -7.96 -16.82 -22.74
CA LYS A 399 -6.63 -17.31 -23.15
C LYS A 399 -6.03 -18.31 -22.17
N PHE A 400 -6.40 -18.24 -20.88
CA PHE A 400 -5.88 -19.10 -19.81
C PHE A 400 -6.99 -19.89 -19.11
N PRO A 401 -7.59 -20.92 -19.76
CA PRO A 401 -8.65 -21.74 -19.15
C PRO A 401 -8.23 -22.43 -17.85
N SER A 402 -6.94 -22.69 -17.69
CA SER A 402 -6.35 -23.26 -16.46
C SER A 402 -6.56 -22.36 -15.24
N VAL A 403 -6.50 -21.04 -15.43
CA VAL A 403 -6.77 -20.08 -14.35
C VAL A 403 -8.26 -20.06 -14.02
N ARG A 404 -9.14 -20.04 -15.04
CA ARG A 404 -10.58 -20.07 -14.82
C ARG A 404 -11.05 -21.32 -14.07
N LYS A 405 -10.39 -22.47 -14.33
CA LYS A 405 -10.70 -23.75 -13.68
C LYS A 405 -9.94 -23.97 -12.36
N LEU A 406 -9.14 -22.99 -11.91
CA LEU A 406 -8.35 -23.13 -10.70
C LEU A 406 -9.27 -23.29 -9.50
N ASP A 407 -9.09 -24.41 -8.80
CA ASP A 407 -9.66 -24.70 -7.49
C ASP A 407 -8.50 -24.93 -6.52
N LEU A 408 -8.61 -24.39 -5.32
CA LEU A 408 -7.57 -24.51 -4.30
C LEU A 408 -7.97 -25.45 -3.16
N THR A 409 -9.14 -26.10 -3.27
CA THR A 409 -9.60 -27.04 -2.26
C THR A 409 -8.78 -28.33 -2.26
N ASP A 410 -8.30 -28.76 -3.44
CA ASP A 410 -7.48 -29.98 -3.59
C ASP A 410 -6.08 -29.81 -2.99
N ASP A 411 -5.59 -28.59 -2.88
CA ASP A 411 -4.28 -28.28 -2.31
C ASP A 411 -4.30 -28.17 -0.76
N LEU A 412 -5.49 -28.24 -0.15
CA LEU A 412 -5.67 -28.17 1.30
C LEU A 412 -5.75 -29.57 1.96
N ASN A 413 -5.95 -30.61 1.17
CA ASN A 413 -5.97 -32.03 1.57
C ASN A 413 -4.62 -32.66 1.31
#